data_ff3d0145bfcb471c18f83f846737025c
#
_entry.id   ff3d0145bfcb471c18f83f846737025c
#
_cell.length_a   1.000
_cell.length_b   1.000
_cell.length_c   1.000
_cell.angle_alpha   90.00
_cell.angle_beta   90.00
_cell.angle_gamma   90.00
#
_symmetry.space_group_name_H-M   'P 1'
#
loop_
_entity.id
_entity.type
_entity.pdbx_description
1 polymer ?
#
loop_
_entity_poly.entity_id
_entity_poly.type
_entity_poly.pdbx_seq_one_letter_code
_entity_poly.pdbx_strand_id
1 'polypeptide(L)'
;MQTRQLIAWFFMTLLLASCGSNAPVSSFTDTLTSGTIHISADESFKPIIDSQIQVFEAAFPQAKIITHYKPEADCIRDLQNDSIRMVIITRGLKPAEEKILKDTLRYFPLQGTVAYDAIAVVVNNAAKDSVFDMADIRSLVKGTSGYKYKVVMDGLSATSIVRYSMDSLLKGQSFGSNVVAATSSEGVINYISNNKDAIGLVGVSWIGNREDATQLSFLSKVKIASLECVICRPTAYVKPYQANIATKRYPLVRSLQYVLKENYRGLGSGFVNFLTLERGQLIFRRAYLWPAKMTFDLRNANITQ
;
A
#
# COMPACT_ATOMS: atom_id res chain seq x y z
N MET A 1 59.94 14.15 -50.80
CA MET A 1 59.67 13.59 -49.45
C MET A 1 58.66 14.42 -48.64
N GLN A 2 58.51 15.71 -48.81
CA GLN A 2 57.59 16.58 -48.07
C GLN A 2 56.07 16.33 -48.34
N THR A 3 55.70 16.01 -49.57
CA THR A 3 54.27 15.78 -49.93
C THR A 3 53.71 14.51 -49.37
N ARG A 4 54.48 13.46 -49.09
CA ARG A 4 54.02 12.21 -48.43
C ARG A 4 53.79 12.40 -46.94
N GLN A 5 54.51 13.27 -46.29
CA GLN A 5 54.30 13.56 -44.86
C GLN A 5 53.04 14.40 -44.60
N LEU A 6 52.71 15.34 -45.50
CA LEU A 6 51.46 16.13 -45.38
C LEU A 6 50.19 15.29 -45.58
N ILE A 7 50.20 14.28 -46.43
CA ILE A 7 49.09 13.39 -46.67
C ILE A 7 48.85 12.46 -45.43
N ALA A 8 49.97 12.01 -44.82
CA ALA A 8 49.86 11.18 -43.58
C ALA A 8 49.29 11.97 -42.38
N TRP A 9 49.65 13.25 -42.26
CA TRP A 9 49.08 14.13 -41.22
C TRP A 9 47.58 14.44 -41.44
N PHE A 10 47.18 14.61 -42.71
CA PHE A 10 45.78 14.86 -43.07
C PHE A 10 44.89 13.63 -42.83
N PHE A 11 45.39 12.40 -43.01
CA PHE A 11 44.68 11.16 -42.69
C PHE A 11 44.63 10.89 -41.18
N MET A 12 45.59 11.34 -40.40
CA MET A 12 45.63 11.15 -38.96
C MET A 12 44.67 12.10 -38.22
N THR A 13 44.38 13.29 -38.79
CA THR A 13 43.37 14.22 -38.24
C THR A 13 41.93 13.83 -38.56
N LEU A 14 41.65 13.01 -39.58
CA LEU A 14 40.31 12.52 -39.92
C LEU A 14 39.83 11.38 -38.99
N LEU A 15 40.76 10.70 -38.29
CA LEU A 15 40.41 9.61 -37.37
C LEU A 15 39.96 10.07 -35.96
N LEU A 16 40.12 11.35 -35.64
CA LEU A 16 39.72 11.91 -34.33
C LEU A 16 38.29 12.50 -34.31
N ALA A 17 37.60 12.54 -35.44
CA ALA A 17 36.25 13.11 -35.54
C ALA A 17 35.10 12.07 -35.40
N SER A 18 35.42 10.80 -35.12
CA SER A 18 34.41 9.70 -35.07
C SER A 18 34.09 9.20 -33.67
N CYS A 19 34.08 10.07 -32.66
CA CYS A 19 33.51 9.77 -31.37
C CYS A 19 32.32 10.70 -31.07
N GLY A 20 31.34 10.74 -31.97
CA GLY A 20 30.00 11.13 -31.66
C GLY A 20 29.27 9.88 -31.15
N SER A 21 29.23 9.66 -29.85
CA SER A 21 28.36 8.66 -29.27
C SER A 21 26.91 9.08 -29.55
N ASN A 22 26.33 8.58 -30.64
CA ASN A 22 24.88 8.52 -30.81
C ASN A 22 24.35 7.50 -29.80
N ALA A 23 24.49 7.77 -28.50
CA ALA A 23 23.64 7.14 -27.52
C ALA A 23 22.20 7.56 -27.88
N PRO A 24 21.28 6.63 -28.07
CA PRO A 24 19.88 6.99 -28.30
C PRO A 24 19.48 7.89 -27.14
N VAL A 25 19.10 9.15 -27.45
CA VAL A 25 18.52 10.06 -26.47
C VAL A 25 17.31 9.33 -25.94
N SER A 26 17.38 8.87 -24.69
CA SER A 26 16.24 8.27 -24.05
C SER A 26 15.14 9.32 -24.10
N SER A 27 14.00 9.01 -24.73
CA SER A 27 12.85 9.91 -24.83
C SER A 27 12.20 10.19 -23.47
N PHE A 28 12.79 9.68 -22.39
CA PHE A 28 12.31 9.83 -21.02
C PHE A 28 12.88 11.12 -20.43
N THR A 29 11.97 11.98 -19.99
CA THR A 29 12.28 13.32 -19.43
C THR A 29 12.45 13.31 -17.92
N ASP A 30 12.17 12.17 -17.25
CA ASP A 30 12.26 12.00 -15.81
C ASP A 30 13.51 11.18 -15.40
N THR A 31 13.95 11.41 -14.18
CA THR A 31 15.08 10.70 -13.54
C THR A 31 14.62 10.11 -12.20
N LEU A 32 15.51 9.45 -11.46
CA LEU A 32 15.19 8.91 -10.14
C LEU A 32 14.70 9.97 -9.13
N THR A 33 15.02 11.25 -9.36
CA THR A 33 14.82 12.35 -8.40
C THR A 33 14.20 13.59 -9.01
N SER A 34 13.78 13.55 -10.27
CA SER A 34 13.17 14.70 -10.97
C SER A 34 12.16 14.25 -12.03
N GLY A 35 11.19 15.12 -12.32
CA GLY A 35 10.11 14.88 -13.28
C GLY A 35 8.75 14.77 -12.62
N THR A 36 7.73 14.40 -13.40
CA THR A 36 6.36 14.21 -12.93
C THR A 36 5.84 12.87 -13.39
N ILE A 37 5.26 12.09 -12.47
CA ILE A 37 4.58 10.84 -12.78
C ILE A 37 3.20 10.79 -12.14
N HIS A 38 2.31 10.03 -12.78
CA HIS A 38 1.00 9.68 -12.22
C HIS A 38 1.03 8.25 -11.70
N ILE A 39 0.49 8.06 -10.49
CA ILE A 39 0.32 6.75 -9.88
C ILE A 39 -1.14 6.58 -9.44
N SER A 40 -1.62 5.34 -9.36
CA SER A 40 -2.90 5.02 -8.73
C SER A 40 -2.64 4.22 -7.46
N ALA A 41 -3.35 4.55 -6.39
CA ALA A 41 -3.21 3.87 -5.11
C ALA A 41 -4.58 3.55 -4.51
N ASP A 42 -4.69 2.37 -3.89
CA ASP A 42 -5.87 2.00 -3.13
C ASP A 42 -6.13 3.04 -2.03
N GLU A 43 -7.36 3.56 -1.98
CA GLU A 43 -7.80 4.64 -1.08
C GLU A 43 -7.53 4.31 0.39
N SER A 44 -7.62 3.04 0.76
CA SER A 44 -7.37 2.62 2.14
C SER A 44 -5.94 2.91 2.63
N PHE A 45 -5.01 3.27 1.73
CA PHE A 45 -3.63 3.66 2.07
C PHE A 45 -3.34 5.15 1.90
N LYS A 46 -4.37 5.97 1.60
CA LYS A 46 -4.17 7.40 1.37
C LYS A 46 -3.29 8.08 2.43
N PRO A 47 -3.53 7.97 3.76
CA PRO A 47 -2.75 8.69 4.75
C PRO A 47 -1.26 8.35 4.71
N ILE A 48 -0.92 7.07 4.54
CA ILE A 48 0.48 6.64 4.52
C ILE A 48 1.17 6.97 3.21
N ILE A 49 0.48 6.88 2.07
CA ILE A 49 1.07 7.23 0.77
C ILE A 49 1.29 8.73 0.65
N ASP A 50 0.36 9.56 1.13
CA ASP A 50 0.55 11.02 1.21
C ASP A 50 1.79 11.37 2.04
N SER A 51 1.98 10.72 3.20
CA SER A 51 3.16 10.92 4.04
C SER A 51 4.47 10.51 3.35
N GLN A 52 4.47 9.40 2.59
CA GLN A 52 5.62 8.96 1.81
C GLN A 52 5.98 9.97 0.72
N ILE A 53 4.97 10.45 -0.04
CA ILE A 53 5.15 11.41 -1.12
C ILE A 53 5.65 12.75 -0.57
N GLN A 54 5.06 13.24 0.51
CA GLN A 54 5.48 14.49 1.16
C GLN A 54 6.97 14.49 1.51
N VAL A 55 7.46 13.40 2.11
CA VAL A 55 8.89 13.29 2.48
C VAL A 55 9.77 13.08 1.25
N PHE A 56 9.30 12.33 0.25
CA PHE A 56 10.03 12.12 -0.99
C PHE A 56 10.19 13.43 -1.77
N GLU A 57 9.11 14.18 -1.99
CA GLU A 57 9.13 15.47 -2.71
C GLU A 57 9.92 16.54 -1.93
N ALA A 58 9.88 16.52 -0.60
CA ALA A 58 10.72 17.40 0.23
C ALA A 58 12.22 17.08 0.08
N ALA A 59 12.58 15.80 -0.08
CA ALA A 59 13.97 15.39 -0.33
C ALA A 59 14.42 15.65 -1.78
N PHE A 60 13.49 15.66 -2.72
CA PHE A 60 13.72 15.84 -4.16
C PHE A 60 12.76 16.88 -4.74
N PRO A 61 13.05 18.19 -4.59
CA PRO A 61 12.13 19.27 -4.95
C PRO A 61 11.75 19.35 -6.45
N GLN A 62 12.51 18.69 -7.32
CA GLN A 62 12.20 18.58 -8.75
C GLN A 62 11.33 17.35 -9.09
N ALA A 63 10.99 16.52 -8.11
CA ALA A 63 10.11 15.38 -8.26
C ALA A 63 8.68 15.75 -7.92
N LYS A 64 7.72 15.28 -8.74
CA LYS A 64 6.29 15.42 -8.49
C LYS A 64 5.58 14.10 -8.73
N ILE A 65 4.87 13.60 -7.72
CA ILE A 65 4.05 12.38 -7.78
C ILE A 65 2.59 12.77 -7.65
N ILE A 66 1.83 12.58 -8.73
CA ILE A 66 0.38 12.84 -8.76
C ILE A 66 -0.33 11.52 -8.50
N THR A 67 -0.99 11.41 -7.35
CA THR A 67 -1.66 10.17 -6.93
C THR A 67 -3.15 10.24 -7.17
N HIS A 68 -3.69 9.19 -7.80
CA HIS A 68 -5.11 8.96 -7.99
C HIS A 68 -5.57 7.90 -7.00
N TYR A 69 -6.25 8.31 -5.93
CA TYR A 69 -6.80 7.37 -4.95
C TYR A 69 -8.12 6.80 -5.47
N LYS A 70 -8.19 5.47 -5.54
CA LYS A 70 -9.30 4.73 -6.15
C LYS A 70 -9.51 3.38 -5.44
N PRO A 71 -10.64 2.71 -5.64
CA PRO A 71 -10.78 1.31 -5.27
C PRO A 71 -9.71 0.42 -5.95
N GLU A 72 -9.24 -0.63 -5.26
CA GLU A 72 -8.15 -1.50 -5.73
C GLU A 72 -8.35 -2.04 -7.16
N ALA A 73 -9.58 -2.45 -7.49
CA ALA A 73 -9.87 -2.96 -8.83
C ALA A 73 -9.68 -1.90 -9.92
N ASP A 74 -9.93 -0.63 -9.61
CA ASP A 74 -9.72 0.49 -10.52
C ASP A 74 -8.24 0.80 -10.69
N CYS A 75 -7.46 0.72 -9.59
CA CYS A 75 -6.00 0.83 -9.66
C CYS A 75 -5.40 -0.26 -10.57
N ILE A 76 -5.91 -1.49 -10.51
CA ILE A 76 -5.42 -2.58 -11.36
C ILE A 76 -5.78 -2.32 -12.83
N ARG A 77 -6.99 -1.79 -13.12
CA ARG A 77 -7.36 -1.38 -14.49
C ARG A 77 -6.47 -0.26 -15.03
N ASP A 78 -6.03 0.64 -14.18
CA ASP A 78 -5.11 1.72 -14.54
C ASP A 78 -3.73 1.24 -14.99
N LEU A 79 -3.36 -0.03 -14.74
CA LEU A 79 -2.15 -0.61 -15.33
C LEU A 79 -2.20 -0.66 -16.88
N GLN A 80 -3.40 -0.62 -17.47
CA GLN A 80 -3.58 -0.53 -18.91
C GLN A 80 -3.56 0.91 -19.44
N ASN A 81 -3.55 1.92 -18.56
CA ASN A 81 -3.49 3.32 -18.91
C ASN A 81 -2.03 3.77 -18.99
N ASP A 82 -1.59 4.24 -20.16
CA ASP A 82 -0.20 4.64 -20.41
C ASP A 82 0.26 5.81 -19.53
N SER A 83 -0.66 6.69 -19.10
CA SER A 83 -0.34 7.80 -18.21
C SER A 83 -0.01 7.36 -16.78
N ILE A 84 -0.53 6.22 -16.33
CA ILE A 84 -0.26 5.69 -14.98
C ILE A 84 1.02 4.86 -15.00
N ARG A 85 2.02 5.32 -14.27
CA ARG A 85 3.34 4.72 -14.21
C ARG A 85 3.44 3.57 -13.20
N MET A 86 2.72 3.70 -12.08
CA MET A 86 2.76 2.74 -10.97
C MET A 86 1.40 2.61 -10.30
N VAL A 87 1.12 1.42 -9.76
CA VAL A 87 -0.03 1.24 -8.86
C VAL A 87 0.44 0.71 -7.50
N ILE A 88 -0.29 1.10 -6.44
CA ILE A 88 -0.07 0.63 -5.06
C ILE A 88 -1.36 -0.04 -4.59
N ILE A 89 -1.29 -1.33 -4.30
CA ILE A 89 -2.42 -2.24 -4.05
C ILE A 89 -2.10 -3.26 -2.96
N THR A 90 -3.06 -4.12 -2.60
CA THR A 90 -2.88 -5.07 -1.48
C THR A 90 -2.53 -6.50 -1.91
N ARG A 91 -2.30 -6.73 -3.18
CA ARG A 91 -1.92 -8.05 -3.74
C ARG A 91 -0.99 -7.92 -4.92
N GLY A 92 -0.28 -8.97 -5.24
CA GLY A 92 0.42 -9.08 -6.52
C GLY A 92 -0.55 -9.25 -7.69
N LEU A 93 -0.02 -9.14 -8.90
CA LEU A 93 -0.76 -9.45 -10.12
C LEU A 93 -1.14 -10.94 -10.17
N LYS A 94 -2.34 -11.22 -10.64
CA LYS A 94 -2.72 -12.58 -11.00
C LYS A 94 -1.98 -13.00 -12.27
N PRO A 95 -1.72 -14.31 -12.50
CA PRO A 95 -0.99 -14.77 -13.71
C PRO A 95 -1.56 -14.24 -15.03
N ALA A 96 -2.89 -14.13 -15.15
CA ALA A 96 -3.52 -13.58 -16.34
C ALA A 96 -3.27 -12.07 -16.50
N GLU A 97 -3.30 -11.30 -15.41
CA GLU A 97 -3.01 -9.85 -15.39
C GLU A 97 -1.53 -9.59 -15.73
N GLU A 98 -0.63 -10.38 -15.15
CA GLU A 98 0.81 -10.30 -15.43
C GLU A 98 1.11 -10.62 -16.90
N LYS A 99 0.46 -11.66 -17.45
CA LYS A 99 0.61 -12.03 -18.86
C LYS A 99 0.16 -10.90 -19.79
N ILE A 100 -1.02 -10.32 -19.55
CA ILE A 100 -1.54 -9.20 -20.37
C ILE A 100 -0.58 -8.02 -20.29
N LEU A 101 -0.12 -7.67 -19.09
CA LEU A 101 0.77 -6.52 -18.89
C LEU A 101 2.14 -6.74 -19.55
N LYS A 102 2.70 -7.96 -19.42
CA LYS A 102 3.95 -8.35 -20.11
C LYS A 102 3.81 -8.29 -21.64
N ASP A 103 2.71 -8.79 -22.17
CA ASP A 103 2.47 -8.81 -23.62
C ASP A 103 2.32 -7.38 -24.17
N THR A 104 1.74 -6.45 -23.39
CA THR A 104 1.59 -5.03 -23.73
C THR A 104 2.92 -4.29 -23.61
N LEU A 105 3.62 -4.43 -22.50
CA LEU A 105 4.85 -3.71 -22.19
C LEU A 105 6.08 -4.29 -22.91
N ARG A 106 6.04 -5.57 -23.30
CA ARG A 106 7.18 -6.35 -23.83
C ARG A 106 8.30 -6.62 -22.80
N TYR A 107 8.03 -6.36 -21.51
CA TYR A 107 8.92 -6.70 -20.39
C TYR A 107 8.06 -7.04 -19.15
N PHE A 108 8.67 -7.61 -18.12
CA PHE A 108 8.00 -7.84 -16.84
C PHE A 108 7.95 -6.55 -16.03
N PRO A 109 6.78 -6.14 -15.52
CA PRO A 109 6.69 -5.02 -14.60
C PRO A 109 7.44 -5.35 -13.30
N LEU A 110 8.09 -4.34 -12.71
CA LEU A 110 8.69 -4.48 -11.40
C LEU A 110 7.59 -4.49 -10.33
N GLN A 111 7.58 -5.51 -9.48
CA GLN A 111 6.60 -5.59 -8.39
C GLN A 111 7.24 -6.06 -7.10
N GLY A 112 6.65 -5.67 -5.97
CA GLY A 112 7.15 -6.08 -4.67
C GLY A 112 6.33 -5.56 -3.50
N THR A 113 6.61 -6.11 -2.31
CA THR A 113 5.97 -5.70 -1.06
C THR A 113 6.80 -4.61 -0.39
N VAL A 114 6.15 -3.51 0.03
CA VAL A 114 6.78 -2.40 0.74
C VAL A 114 6.45 -2.40 2.23
N ALA A 115 5.27 -2.91 2.62
CA ALA A 115 4.85 -3.01 4.02
C ALA A 115 3.75 -4.07 4.19
N TYR A 116 3.42 -4.37 5.43
CA TYR A 116 2.21 -5.12 5.80
C TYR A 116 1.30 -4.22 6.62
N ASP A 117 0.04 -4.20 6.25
CA ASP A 117 -1.06 -3.51 6.88
C ASP A 117 -2.00 -4.51 7.55
N ALA A 118 -2.94 -4.01 8.32
CA ALA A 118 -4.03 -4.80 8.86
C ALA A 118 -5.38 -4.11 8.64
N ILE A 119 -6.43 -4.91 8.47
CA ILE A 119 -7.80 -4.42 8.51
C ILE A 119 -8.22 -4.38 9.97
N ALA A 120 -8.33 -3.17 10.52
CA ALA A 120 -8.82 -2.98 11.88
C ALA A 120 -10.35 -3.07 11.92
N VAL A 121 -10.87 -3.76 12.92
CA VAL A 121 -12.28 -3.73 13.28
C VAL A 121 -12.48 -2.58 14.27
N VAL A 122 -13.33 -1.63 13.92
CA VAL A 122 -13.64 -0.46 14.74
C VAL A 122 -15.09 -0.49 15.21
N VAL A 123 -15.32 -0.07 16.45
CA VAL A 123 -16.64 0.05 17.05
C VAL A 123 -16.79 1.43 17.69
N ASN A 124 -18.02 1.87 17.88
CA ASN A 124 -18.30 3.11 18.62
C ASN A 124 -17.70 3.06 20.02
N ASN A 125 -17.22 4.18 20.56
CA ASN A 125 -16.65 4.24 21.91
C ASN A 125 -17.63 3.77 22.99
N ALA A 126 -18.94 3.97 22.79
CA ALA A 126 -19.99 3.53 23.69
C ALA A 126 -20.53 2.12 23.37
N ALA A 127 -19.98 1.41 22.37
CA ALA A 127 -20.38 0.03 22.08
C ALA A 127 -20.04 -0.89 23.25
N LYS A 128 -20.92 -1.84 23.55
CA LYS A 128 -20.72 -2.82 24.63
C LYS A 128 -19.63 -3.81 24.29
N ASP A 129 -19.61 -4.28 23.06
CA ASP A 129 -18.68 -5.30 22.59
C ASP A 129 -17.50 -4.65 21.85
N SER A 130 -16.32 -5.11 22.16
CA SER A 130 -15.07 -4.69 21.49
C SER A 130 -14.02 -5.81 21.45
N VAL A 131 -14.46 -7.04 21.70
CA VAL A 131 -13.65 -8.26 21.64
C VAL A 131 -14.46 -9.28 20.84
N PHE A 132 -13.87 -9.83 19.76
CA PHE A 132 -14.55 -10.74 18.85
C PHE A 132 -13.70 -11.94 18.51
N ASP A 133 -14.31 -13.10 18.46
CA ASP A 133 -13.73 -14.29 17.86
C ASP A 133 -13.70 -14.15 16.33
N MET A 134 -12.85 -14.90 15.67
CA MET A 134 -12.84 -14.91 14.21
C MET A 134 -14.11 -15.54 13.63
N ALA A 135 -14.79 -16.40 14.37
CA ALA A 135 -16.11 -16.92 14.02
C ALA A 135 -17.17 -15.81 14.03
N ASP A 136 -17.14 -14.92 15.04
CA ASP A 136 -18.04 -13.77 15.12
C ASP A 136 -17.87 -12.84 13.91
N ILE A 137 -16.61 -12.47 13.59
CA ILE A 137 -16.34 -11.61 12.44
C ILE A 137 -16.86 -12.22 11.13
N ARG A 138 -16.65 -13.53 10.91
CA ARG A 138 -17.17 -14.21 9.71
C ARG A 138 -18.70 -14.22 9.69
N SER A 139 -19.33 -14.52 10.81
CA SER A 139 -20.80 -14.58 10.91
C SER A 139 -21.42 -13.19 10.76
N LEU A 140 -20.79 -12.13 11.27
CA LEU A 140 -21.21 -10.74 11.09
C LEU A 140 -21.16 -10.33 9.61
N VAL A 141 -20.05 -10.60 8.92
CA VAL A 141 -19.91 -10.27 7.49
C VAL A 141 -20.85 -11.12 6.62
N LYS A 142 -21.13 -12.36 7.02
CA LYS A 142 -22.09 -13.25 6.35
C LYS A 142 -23.56 -12.91 6.65
N GLY A 143 -23.83 -12.12 7.70
CA GLY A 143 -25.20 -11.79 8.13
C GLY A 143 -25.92 -12.92 8.87
N THR A 144 -25.18 -13.87 9.46
CA THR A 144 -25.71 -15.01 10.22
C THR A 144 -25.38 -14.90 11.72
N SER A 145 -24.85 -13.78 12.16
CA SER A 145 -24.47 -13.54 13.54
C SER A 145 -25.67 -13.38 14.46
N GLY A 146 -25.54 -13.81 15.73
CA GLY A 146 -26.44 -13.42 16.80
C GLY A 146 -26.36 -11.93 17.15
N TYR A 147 -25.25 -11.25 16.81
CA TYR A 147 -25.13 -9.80 16.96
C TYR A 147 -25.96 -9.08 15.89
N LYS A 148 -26.76 -8.09 16.31
CA LYS A 148 -27.56 -7.27 15.38
C LYS A 148 -26.77 -6.06 14.85
N TYR A 149 -25.48 -6.25 14.51
CA TYR A 149 -24.65 -5.16 14.03
C TYR A 149 -24.71 -5.01 12.50
N LYS A 150 -24.71 -3.76 12.05
CA LYS A 150 -24.35 -3.44 10.67
C LYS A 150 -22.84 -3.53 10.51
N VAL A 151 -22.39 -4.10 9.42
CA VAL A 151 -20.98 -4.14 9.04
C VAL A 151 -20.74 -3.07 7.98
N VAL A 152 -19.86 -2.12 8.24
CA VAL A 152 -19.62 -0.97 7.36
C VAL A 152 -18.24 -1.11 6.73
N MET A 153 -18.18 -0.99 5.40
CA MET A 153 -16.96 -1.04 4.60
C MET A 153 -16.87 0.19 3.69
N ASP A 154 -15.71 0.45 3.13
CA ASP A 154 -15.42 1.53 2.18
C ASP A 154 -15.98 1.29 0.76
N GLY A 155 -16.97 0.47 0.61
CA GLY A 155 -17.67 0.08 -0.61
C GLY A 155 -18.37 -1.25 -0.46
N LEU A 156 -19.06 -1.72 -1.51
CA LEU A 156 -19.63 -3.07 -1.61
C LEU A 156 -18.95 -3.91 -2.70
N SER A 157 -18.10 -3.29 -3.51
CA SER A 157 -17.33 -3.93 -4.57
C SER A 157 -16.06 -3.15 -4.84
N ALA A 158 -15.10 -3.78 -5.51
CA ALA A 158 -13.90 -3.15 -6.05
C ALA A 158 -12.83 -2.69 -5.04
N THR A 159 -13.14 -2.48 -3.74
CA THR A 159 -12.14 -2.07 -2.74
C THR A 159 -11.34 -3.27 -2.24
N SER A 160 -10.14 -3.01 -1.71
CA SER A 160 -9.28 -4.07 -1.17
C SER A 160 -9.86 -4.72 0.09
N ILE A 161 -10.57 -3.95 0.94
CA ILE A 161 -11.22 -4.48 2.14
C ILE A 161 -12.36 -5.43 1.75
N VAL A 162 -13.17 -5.05 0.77
CA VAL A 162 -14.25 -5.89 0.24
C VAL A 162 -13.68 -7.18 -0.35
N ARG A 163 -12.68 -7.08 -1.24
CA ARG A 163 -12.00 -8.25 -1.82
C ARG A 163 -11.42 -9.16 -0.74
N TYR A 164 -10.66 -8.60 0.22
CA TYR A 164 -10.10 -9.39 1.32
C TYR A 164 -11.18 -10.10 2.12
N SER A 165 -12.30 -9.43 2.40
CA SER A 165 -13.42 -10.00 3.16
C SER A 165 -14.09 -11.14 2.39
N MET A 166 -14.29 -11.00 1.07
CA MET A 166 -14.82 -12.07 0.22
C MET A 166 -13.87 -13.27 0.15
N ASP A 167 -12.60 -13.02 -0.09
CA ASP A 167 -11.62 -14.09 -0.31
C ASP A 167 -11.26 -14.82 0.99
N SER A 168 -11.00 -14.06 2.07
CA SER A 168 -10.42 -14.60 3.30
C SER A 168 -11.45 -14.92 4.38
N LEU A 169 -12.51 -14.11 4.52
CA LEU A 169 -13.55 -14.34 5.54
C LEU A 169 -14.68 -15.20 5.02
N LEU A 170 -15.21 -14.89 3.83
CA LEU A 170 -16.36 -15.54 3.23
C LEU A 170 -16.02 -16.70 2.29
N LYS A 171 -14.74 -16.84 1.86
CA LYS A 171 -14.29 -17.87 0.91
C LYS A 171 -15.15 -17.92 -0.37
N GLY A 172 -15.41 -16.74 -0.94
CA GLY A 172 -16.21 -16.55 -2.16
C GLY A 172 -17.73 -16.52 -1.96
N GLN A 173 -18.24 -16.61 -0.71
CA GLN A 173 -19.68 -16.44 -0.43
C GLN A 173 -20.07 -14.96 -0.44
N SER A 174 -21.36 -14.68 -0.62
CA SER A 174 -21.91 -13.33 -0.64
C SER A 174 -21.96 -12.71 0.75
N PHE A 175 -21.91 -11.39 0.80
CA PHE A 175 -22.17 -10.61 2.01
C PHE A 175 -23.61 -10.75 2.49
N GLY A 176 -23.79 -10.61 3.80
CA GLY A 176 -25.11 -10.50 4.41
C GLY A 176 -25.80 -9.17 4.08
N SER A 177 -27.12 -9.13 4.22
CA SER A 177 -27.92 -7.91 4.03
C SER A 177 -27.63 -6.80 5.06
N ASN A 178 -26.92 -7.12 6.15
CA ASN A 178 -26.47 -6.20 7.16
C ASN A 178 -25.17 -5.47 6.80
N VAL A 179 -24.52 -5.83 5.67
CA VAL A 179 -23.31 -5.15 5.17
C VAL A 179 -23.71 -3.92 4.38
N VAL A 180 -23.15 -2.78 4.72
CA VAL A 180 -23.44 -1.48 4.11
C VAL A 180 -22.16 -0.80 3.66
N ALA A 181 -22.25 0.00 2.58
CA ALA A 181 -21.15 0.79 2.06
C ALA A 181 -21.10 2.19 2.67
N ALA A 182 -19.91 2.63 3.02
CA ALA A 182 -19.56 4.05 3.10
C ALA A 182 -18.84 4.47 1.81
N THR A 183 -18.68 5.75 1.60
CA THR A 183 -18.04 6.29 0.39
C THR A 183 -16.51 6.27 0.45
N SER A 184 -15.93 6.10 1.64
CA SER A 184 -14.49 6.10 1.89
C SER A 184 -14.18 5.49 3.27
N SER A 185 -12.92 5.24 3.55
CA SER A 185 -12.45 4.80 4.88
C SER A 185 -12.80 5.81 5.98
N GLU A 186 -12.69 7.12 5.71
CA GLU A 186 -13.16 8.16 6.63
C GLU A 186 -14.68 8.09 6.85
N GLY A 187 -15.45 7.82 5.78
CA GLY A 187 -16.89 7.62 5.84
C GLY A 187 -17.28 6.46 6.75
N VAL A 188 -16.50 5.36 6.74
CA VAL A 188 -16.68 4.23 7.69
C VAL A 188 -16.52 4.72 9.13
N ILE A 189 -15.43 5.42 9.44
CA ILE A 189 -15.14 5.92 10.79
C ILE A 189 -16.27 6.87 11.28
N ASN A 190 -16.71 7.78 10.41
CA ASN A 190 -17.78 8.71 10.72
C ASN A 190 -19.12 7.98 10.95
N TYR A 191 -19.43 6.94 10.16
CA TYR A 191 -20.61 6.13 10.38
C TYR A 191 -20.58 5.44 11.76
N ILE A 192 -19.44 4.79 12.09
CA ILE A 192 -19.28 4.09 13.36
C ILE A 192 -19.35 5.05 14.55
N SER A 193 -18.80 6.26 14.43
CA SER A 193 -18.86 7.26 15.50
C SER A 193 -20.29 7.65 15.89
N ASN A 194 -21.25 7.53 14.97
CA ASN A 194 -22.64 7.90 15.15
C ASN A 194 -23.57 6.69 15.40
N ASN A 195 -23.07 5.46 15.28
CA ASN A 195 -23.90 4.26 15.38
C ASN A 195 -23.26 3.22 16.31
N LYS A 196 -23.92 2.97 17.46
CA LYS A 196 -23.45 2.02 18.47
C LYS A 196 -23.61 0.56 18.04
N ASP A 197 -24.59 0.30 17.19
CA ASP A 197 -24.95 -1.04 16.71
C ASP A 197 -24.33 -1.30 15.32
N ALA A 198 -23.07 -0.90 15.15
CA ALA A 198 -22.32 -1.10 13.93
C ALA A 198 -20.84 -1.40 14.21
N ILE A 199 -20.22 -2.18 13.32
CA ILE A 199 -18.77 -2.36 13.25
C ILE A 199 -18.27 -1.86 11.92
N GLY A 200 -17.07 -1.28 11.90
CA GLY A 200 -16.40 -0.81 10.68
C GLY A 200 -15.15 -1.61 10.40
N LEU A 201 -14.88 -1.84 9.12
CA LEU A 201 -13.62 -2.41 8.65
C LEU A 201 -12.81 -1.30 7.95
N VAL A 202 -11.65 -0.95 8.49
CA VAL A 202 -10.77 0.12 7.96
C VAL A 202 -9.31 -0.33 7.96
N GLY A 203 -8.50 0.20 7.05
CA GLY A 203 -7.04 0.01 7.09
C GLY A 203 -6.43 0.66 8.34
N VAL A 204 -5.44 0.00 8.97
CA VAL A 204 -4.78 0.54 10.17
C VAL A 204 -4.09 1.87 9.90
N SER A 205 -3.72 2.15 8.63
CA SER A 205 -3.16 3.42 8.19
C SER A 205 -4.06 4.65 8.45
N TRP A 206 -5.36 4.45 8.66
CA TRP A 206 -6.32 5.51 8.97
C TRP A 206 -6.45 5.83 10.46
N ILE A 207 -6.07 4.89 11.33
CA ILE A 207 -6.32 4.97 12.78
C ILE A 207 -5.14 4.50 13.62
N GLY A 208 -4.03 4.10 13.01
CA GLY A 208 -2.89 3.54 13.73
C GLY A 208 -1.95 4.59 14.30
N ASN A 209 -1.75 5.70 13.60
CA ASN A 209 -0.75 6.70 13.97
C ASN A 209 -1.25 7.63 15.07
N ARG A 210 -0.72 7.43 16.28
CA ARG A 210 -1.05 8.25 17.46
C ARG A 210 -0.32 9.60 17.52
N GLU A 211 0.53 9.89 16.57
CA GLU A 211 1.20 11.19 16.42
C GLU A 211 0.53 12.08 15.38
N ASP A 212 -0.44 11.53 14.62
CA ASP A 212 -1.22 12.25 13.62
C ASP A 212 -2.50 12.81 14.25
N ALA A 213 -2.69 14.13 14.19
CA ALA A 213 -3.82 14.81 14.81
C ALA A 213 -5.17 14.37 14.25
N THR A 214 -5.25 14.06 12.95
CA THR A 214 -6.47 13.57 12.30
C THR A 214 -6.84 12.19 12.80
N GLN A 215 -5.86 11.27 12.85
CA GLN A 215 -6.06 9.91 13.33
C GLN A 215 -6.38 9.89 14.85
N LEU A 216 -5.77 10.78 15.64
CA LEU A 216 -6.17 10.98 17.04
C LEU A 216 -7.61 11.43 17.17
N SER A 217 -8.07 12.33 16.31
CA SER A 217 -9.48 12.77 16.29
C SER A 217 -10.43 11.61 15.97
N PHE A 218 -10.05 10.68 15.10
CA PHE A 218 -10.81 9.46 14.83
C PHE A 218 -10.83 8.54 16.04
N LEU A 219 -9.69 8.29 16.68
CA LEU A 219 -9.60 7.45 17.88
C LEU A 219 -10.32 8.03 19.10
N SER A 220 -10.64 9.34 19.12
CA SER A 220 -11.50 9.92 20.14
C SER A 220 -12.98 9.53 19.96
N LYS A 221 -13.40 9.13 18.76
CA LYS A 221 -14.79 8.81 18.40
C LYS A 221 -15.07 7.31 18.34
N VAL A 222 -14.05 6.51 17.99
CA VAL A 222 -14.17 5.06 17.82
C VAL A 222 -13.04 4.34 18.55
N LYS A 223 -13.27 3.09 18.94
CA LYS A 223 -12.24 2.22 19.52
C LYS A 223 -11.94 1.04 18.61
N ILE A 224 -10.68 0.63 18.59
CA ILE A 224 -10.22 -0.55 17.85
C ILE A 224 -10.57 -1.77 18.69
N ALA A 225 -11.32 -2.70 18.09
CA ALA A 225 -11.65 -3.98 18.71
C ALA A 225 -10.43 -4.91 18.76
N SER A 226 -10.44 -5.82 19.75
CA SER A 226 -9.50 -6.92 19.84
C SER A 226 -10.07 -8.13 19.12
N LEU A 227 -9.25 -8.83 18.33
CA LEU A 227 -9.63 -10.06 17.63
C LEU A 227 -8.88 -11.26 18.19
N GLU A 228 -9.52 -12.41 18.12
CA GLU A 228 -8.92 -13.69 18.48
C GLU A 228 -7.62 -13.93 17.71
N CYS A 229 -6.54 -14.22 18.42
CA CYS A 229 -5.31 -14.71 17.85
C CYS A 229 -5.40 -16.22 17.57
N VAL A 230 -5.73 -16.59 16.34
CA VAL A 230 -5.98 -17.99 15.94
C VAL A 230 -4.80 -18.91 16.19
N ILE A 231 -3.57 -18.38 16.16
CA ILE A 231 -2.32 -19.15 16.34
C ILE A 231 -1.82 -19.16 17.79
N CYS A 232 -2.42 -18.37 18.69
CA CYS A 232 -1.96 -18.25 20.06
C CYS A 232 -2.41 -19.44 20.92
N ARG A 233 -1.54 -19.88 21.80
CA ARG A 233 -1.85 -20.89 22.84
C ARG A 233 -1.19 -20.45 24.15
N PRO A 234 -1.95 -20.16 25.21
CA PRO A 234 -3.42 -20.16 25.28
C PRO A 234 -4.07 -19.07 24.41
N THR A 235 -5.39 -19.15 24.22
CA THR A 235 -6.17 -18.15 23.44
C THR A 235 -5.93 -16.74 23.96
N ALA A 236 -5.70 -15.82 23.04
CA ALA A 236 -5.49 -14.41 23.33
C ALA A 236 -6.23 -13.53 22.32
N TYR A 237 -6.63 -12.34 22.75
CA TYR A 237 -7.25 -11.33 21.90
C TYR A 237 -6.30 -10.18 21.72
N VAL A 238 -6.07 -9.78 20.48
CA VAL A 238 -5.03 -8.83 20.12
C VAL A 238 -5.57 -7.73 19.22
N LYS A 239 -4.98 -6.54 19.35
CA LYS A 239 -5.21 -5.41 18.44
C LYS A 239 -4.16 -5.41 17.32
N PRO A 240 -4.41 -4.68 16.20
CA PRO A 240 -3.50 -4.62 15.07
C PRO A 240 -2.27 -3.74 15.35
N TYR A 241 -1.59 -3.97 16.47
CA TYR A 241 -0.30 -3.34 16.74
C TYR A 241 0.80 -3.97 15.87
N GLN A 242 1.84 -3.21 15.55
CA GLN A 242 2.93 -3.64 14.68
C GLN A 242 3.48 -5.03 15.01
N ALA A 243 3.75 -5.31 16.31
CA ALA A 243 4.23 -6.61 16.73
C ALA A 243 3.26 -7.75 16.41
N ASN A 244 1.95 -7.51 16.51
CA ASN A 244 0.92 -8.50 16.18
C ASN A 244 0.74 -8.66 14.67
N ILE A 245 0.98 -7.61 13.88
CA ILE A 245 1.01 -7.68 12.41
C ILE A 245 2.24 -8.47 11.97
N ALA A 246 3.42 -8.13 12.46
CA ALA A 246 4.69 -8.77 12.16
C ALA A 246 4.68 -10.28 12.44
N THR A 247 4.15 -10.67 13.58
CA THR A 247 4.10 -12.06 14.05
C THR A 247 2.85 -12.81 13.56
N LYS A 248 1.99 -12.17 12.76
CA LYS A 248 0.71 -12.71 12.27
C LYS A 248 -0.24 -13.15 13.40
N ARG A 249 -0.06 -12.60 14.60
CA ARG A 249 -0.98 -12.83 15.73
C ARG A 249 -2.32 -12.15 15.48
N TYR A 250 -2.32 -10.96 14.85
CA TYR A 250 -3.53 -10.32 14.37
C TYR A 250 -3.97 -11.00 13.07
N PRO A 251 -5.24 -11.46 12.96
CA PRO A 251 -5.63 -12.36 11.86
C PRO A 251 -5.90 -11.66 10.52
N LEU A 252 -6.23 -10.36 10.51
CA LEU A 252 -6.63 -9.65 9.31
C LEU A 252 -5.46 -8.82 8.73
N VAL A 253 -4.33 -9.48 8.48
CA VAL A 253 -3.13 -8.86 7.90
C VAL A 253 -3.16 -8.96 6.38
N ARG A 254 -2.75 -7.89 5.69
CA ARG A 254 -2.60 -7.82 4.23
C ARG A 254 -1.27 -7.16 3.86
N SER A 255 -0.76 -7.44 2.66
CA SER A 255 0.44 -6.79 2.14
C SER A 255 0.10 -5.46 1.47
N LEU A 256 1.03 -4.51 1.47
CA LEU A 256 1.02 -3.34 0.62
C LEU A 256 2.07 -3.55 -0.47
N GLN A 257 1.64 -3.58 -1.71
CA GLN A 257 2.47 -3.92 -2.86
C GLN A 257 2.44 -2.83 -3.91
N TYR A 258 3.52 -2.72 -4.67
CA TYR A 258 3.57 -1.88 -5.86
C TYR A 258 3.72 -2.73 -7.12
N VAL A 259 3.22 -2.20 -8.22
CA VAL A 259 3.49 -2.66 -9.58
C VAL A 259 3.92 -1.45 -10.41
N LEU A 260 5.15 -1.47 -10.90
CA LEU A 260 5.78 -0.37 -11.62
C LEU A 260 6.00 -0.74 -13.09
N LYS A 261 5.51 0.09 -14.01
CA LYS A 261 5.66 -0.03 -15.46
C LYS A 261 6.87 0.76 -15.97
N GLU A 262 8.04 0.56 -15.38
CA GLU A 262 9.29 1.16 -15.85
C GLU A 262 10.33 0.09 -16.11
N ASN A 263 11.02 0.20 -17.24
CA ASN A 263 12.19 -0.61 -17.60
C ASN A 263 13.48 0.22 -17.67
N TYR A 264 13.44 1.43 -17.13
CA TYR A 264 14.55 2.38 -17.07
C TYR A 264 14.62 3.04 -15.68
N ARG A 265 15.64 3.85 -15.44
CA ARG A 265 15.85 4.53 -14.15
C ARG A 265 15.08 5.85 -14.10
N GLY A 266 13.75 5.76 -14.11
CA GLY A 266 12.83 6.90 -14.02
C GLY A 266 12.41 7.23 -12.60
N LEU A 267 11.48 8.20 -12.47
CA LEU A 267 11.00 8.70 -11.18
C LEU A 267 10.21 7.66 -10.38
N GLY A 268 9.49 6.76 -11.07
CA GLY A 268 8.81 5.64 -10.41
C GLY A 268 9.79 4.68 -9.74
N SER A 269 10.91 4.37 -10.42
CA SER A 269 12.02 3.59 -9.84
C SER A 269 12.66 4.32 -8.65
N GLY A 270 12.80 5.66 -8.72
CA GLY A 270 13.26 6.48 -7.61
C GLY A 270 12.34 6.42 -6.40
N PHE A 271 11.04 6.49 -6.63
CA PHE A 271 10.06 6.40 -5.55
C PHE A 271 9.99 4.99 -4.95
N VAL A 272 10.07 3.93 -5.76
CA VAL A 272 10.17 2.54 -5.25
C VAL A 272 11.42 2.37 -4.39
N ASN A 273 12.58 2.90 -4.81
CA ASN A 273 13.79 2.87 -4.00
C ASN A 273 13.56 3.59 -2.65
N PHE A 274 12.92 4.75 -2.67
CA PHE A 274 12.60 5.47 -1.44
C PHE A 274 11.69 4.64 -0.52
N LEU A 275 10.60 4.06 -1.05
CA LEU A 275 9.67 3.23 -0.27
C LEU A 275 10.34 1.99 0.34
N THR A 276 11.34 1.42 -0.33
CA THR A 276 11.99 0.16 0.09
C THR A 276 13.27 0.35 0.90
N LEU A 277 13.83 1.56 0.92
CA LEU A 277 15.01 1.92 1.69
C LEU A 277 14.63 2.53 3.06
N GLU A 278 15.62 2.76 3.89
CA GLU A 278 15.46 3.12 5.30
C GLU A 278 14.44 4.24 5.56
N ARG A 279 14.52 5.36 4.83
CA ARG A 279 13.61 6.50 5.06
C ARG A 279 12.15 6.15 4.87
N GLY A 280 11.80 5.53 3.75
CA GLY A 280 10.42 5.11 3.47
C GLY A 280 9.95 4.02 4.43
N GLN A 281 10.83 3.07 4.78
CA GLN A 281 10.51 2.02 5.75
C GLN A 281 10.28 2.58 7.16
N LEU A 282 11.02 3.63 7.58
CA LEU A 282 10.77 4.33 8.85
C LEU A 282 9.39 5.03 8.87
N ILE A 283 8.95 5.60 7.73
CA ILE A 283 7.62 6.21 7.62
C ILE A 283 6.52 5.15 7.77
N PHE A 284 6.65 3.98 7.12
CA PHE A 284 5.72 2.86 7.35
C PHE A 284 5.70 2.44 8.81
N ARG A 285 6.86 2.33 9.45
CA ARG A 285 6.96 2.00 10.88
C ARG A 285 6.24 3.03 11.76
N ARG A 286 6.42 4.32 11.49
CA ARG A 286 5.79 5.41 12.26
C ARG A 286 4.27 5.40 12.11
N ALA A 287 3.77 5.03 10.93
CA ALA A 287 2.33 4.87 10.65
C ALA A 287 1.74 3.54 11.16
N TYR A 288 2.46 2.80 11.99
CA TYR A 288 2.05 1.53 12.59
C TYR A 288 1.87 0.36 11.59
N LEU A 289 2.33 0.49 10.35
CA LEU A 289 2.48 -0.62 9.43
C LEU A 289 3.78 -1.39 9.72
N TRP A 290 3.82 -2.67 9.38
CA TRP A 290 5.04 -3.47 9.47
C TRP A 290 5.87 -3.29 8.19
N PRO A 291 7.07 -2.67 8.25
CA PRO A 291 7.93 -2.48 7.08
C PRO A 291 8.42 -3.81 6.52
N ALA A 292 8.37 -3.99 5.19
CA ALA A 292 8.73 -5.25 4.56
C ALA A 292 10.25 -5.47 4.42
N LYS A 293 11.05 -4.40 4.48
CA LYS A 293 12.49 -4.42 4.20
C LYS A 293 13.38 -4.06 5.40
N MET A 294 12.78 -3.79 6.57
CA MET A 294 13.54 -3.58 7.81
C MET A 294 13.56 -4.87 8.63
N THR A 295 14.73 -5.28 9.07
CA THR A 295 14.90 -6.30 10.09
C THR A 295 14.76 -5.67 11.48
N PHE A 296 13.99 -6.30 12.35
CA PHE A 296 13.82 -5.88 13.74
C PHE A 296 14.28 -7.03 14.63
N ASP A 297 15.27 -6.77 15.47
CA ASP A 297 15.63 -7.67 16.55
C ASP A 297 14.61 -7.49 17.69
N LEU A 298 13.88 -8.55 18.00
CA LEU A 298 13.06 -8.60 19.22
C LEU A 298 14.02 -8.76 20.42
N ARG A 299 14.31 -7.65 21.08
CA ARG A 299 15.03 -7.71 22.36
C ARG A 299 14.06 -8.08 23.47
N ASN A 300 14.29 -9.23 24.09
CA ASN A 300 13.66 -9.55 25.36
C ASN A 300 14.27 -8.62 26.44
N ALA A 301 13.52 -7.61 26.85
CA ALA A 301 13.89 -6.81 28.00
C ALA A 301 13.48 -7.58 29.26
N ASN A 302 14.43 -8.19 29.97
CA ASN A 302 14.23 -8.62 31.34
C ASN A 302 14.25 -7.37 32.22
N ILE A 303 13.08 -6.91 32.62
CA ILE A 303 12.95 -5.89 33.66
C ILE A 303 13.15 -6.65 34.98
N THR A 304 14.35 -6.62 35.53
CA THR A 304 14.57 -6.95 36.95
C THR A 304 13.93 -5.84 37.77
N GLN A 305 12.91 -6.20 38.57
CA GLN A 305 12.32 -5.33 39.60
C GLN A 305 13.30 -5.10 40.73
#